data_261394fe696342c496e6c164f28b1fba
#
_entry.id   261394fe696342c496e6c164f28b1fba
#
_cell.length_a   1.000
_cell.length_b   1.000
_cell.length_c   1.000
_cell.angle_alpha   90.00
_cell.angle_beta   90.00
_cell.angle_gamma   90.00
#
_symmetry.space_group_name_H-M   'P 1'
#
loop_
_entity.id
_entity.type
_entity.pdbx_description
1 polymer ?
#
loop_
_entity_poly.entity_id
_entity_poly.type
_entity_poly.pdbx_seq_one_letter_code
_entity_poly.pdbx_strand_id
1 'polypeptide(L)'
;MRRHAWLGGAALGVALAAGACKGGDDNSVREGAMPPSASLGLGRPASAQELATVDRDVNPAGVGLPAGQGTAATGTKVYLTRCASCHGVKGEGVPPNPALVGRIPGDSFPFGADVRAVRTVGNYWPYATTLYDYIRRAMPIDSPGSLAPDEIYGVVAFILAENGIIRHEEVMDATTLPNVTMPARNRFVVDDRRGGREVR
;
A
#
# COMPACT_ATOMS: atom_id res chain seq x y z
N MET A 1 -51.60 65.45 35.13
CA MET A 1 -51.01 66.66 34.51
C MET A 1 -49.76 66.26 33.81
N ARG A 2 -49.58 66.79 32.60
CA ARG A 2 -48.43 66.83 31.70
C ARG A 2 -48.45 65.80 30.58
N ARG A 3 -48.75 66.31 29.45
CA ARG A 3 -48.62 65.93 28.07
C ARG A 3 -47.14 65.99 27.65
N HIS A 4 -46.72 65.14 26.79
CA HIS A 4 -45.68 65.38 25.77
C HIS A 4 -45.79 64.22 24.77
N ALA A 5 -46.20 64.44 23.62
CA ALA A 5 -45.63 65.02 22.41
C ALA A 5 -44.92 63.97 21.56
N TRP A 6 -45.54 63.71 20.43
CA TRP A 6 -45.11 62.95 19.30
C TRP A 6 -43.80 63.49 18.67
N LEU A 7 -42.93 62.63 18.30
CA LEU A 7 -42.01 62.86 17.17
C LEU A 7 -41.86 61.59 16.35
N GLY A 8 -42.23 61.78 15.10
CA GLY A 8 -42.15 60.74 14.10
C GLY A 8 -40.71 60.45 13.71
N GLY A 9 -40.43 59.17 13.53
CA GLY A 9 -39.18 58.67 12.95
C GLY A 9 -39.51 57.93 11.69
N ALA A 10 -39.05 58.45 10.57
CA ALA A 10 -39.18 57.84 9.25
C ALA A 10 -38.47 56.50 9.20
N ALA A 11 -39.19 55.45 8.91
CA ALA A 11 -38.59 54.15 8.61
C ALA A 11 -38.03 54.14 7.19
N LEU A 12 -36.71 54.16 7.11
CA LEU A 12 -36.00 53.92 5.83
C LEU A 12 -36.00 52.45 5.53
N GLY A 13 -36.82 52.02 4.60
CA GLY A 13 -36.88 50.66 4.14
C GLY A 13 -35.63 50.30 3.30
N VAL A 14 -34.76 49.51 3.86
CA VAL A 14 -33.67 48.89 3.09
C VAL A 14 -34.25 47.63 2.43
N ALA A 15 -34.51 47.69 1.14
CA ALA A 15 -34.83 46.53 0.31
C ALA A 15 -33.57 45.69 0.13
N LEU A 16 -33.46 44.59 0.88
CA LEU A 16 -32.49 43.56 0.60
C LEU A 16 -32.96 42.83 -0.69
N ALA A 17 -32.32 43.12 -1.80
CA ALA A 17 -32.40 42.29 -2.99
C ALA A 17 -31.72 40.95 -2.70
N ALA A 18 -32.51 39.93 -2.37
CA ALA A 18 -32.05 38.55 -2.35
C ALA A 18 -31.72 38.14 -3.78
N GLY A 19 -30.46 38.29 -4.16
CA GLY A 19 -29.92 37.67 -5.35
C GLY A 19 -29.95 36.17 -5.20
N ALA A 20 -30.96 35.51 -5.73
CA ALA A 20 -30.98 34.07 -5.91
C ALA A 20 -29.83 33.71 -6.84
N CYS A 21 -28.72 33.23 -6.29
CA CYS A 21 -27.78 32.43 -7.06
C CYS A 21 -28.52 31.17 -7.53
N LYS A 22 -29.05 31.21 -8.74
CA LYS A 22 -29.38 29.95 -9.45
C LYS A 22 -28.06 29.21 -9.62
N GLY A 23 -27.79 28.27 -8.71
CA GLY A 23 -26.86 27.21 -8.92
C GLY A 23 -27.35 26.43 -10.13
N GLY A 24 -26.80 26.73 -11.28
CA GLY A 24 -26.95 25.83 -12.43
C GLY A 24 -26.26 24.54 -12.06
N ASP A 25 -27.01 23.46 -11.95
CA ASP A 25 -26.48 22.09 -11.95
C ASP A 25 -25.93 21.79 -13.34
N ASP A 26 -25.00 22.60 -13.80
CA ASP A 26 -24.19 22.28 -14.99
C ASP A 26 -22.94 21.54 -14.53
N ASN A 27 -23.17 20.41 -13.86
CA ASN A 27 -22.15 19.40 -13.57
C ASN A 27 -21.96 18.50 -14.80
N SER A 28 -22.22 19.01 -15.99
CA SER A 28 -21.60 18.46 -17.17
C SER A 28 -20.11 18.82 -17.11
N VAL A 29 -19.35 18.04 -16.33
CA VAL A 29 -17.93 17.87 -16.62
C VAL A 29 -17.91 17.53 -18.11
N ARG A 30 -17.62 18.52 -18.93
CA ARG A 30 -17.33 18.28 -20.33
C ARG A 30 -16.19 17.28 -20.28
N GLU A 31 -16.54 16.04 -20.58
CA GLU A 31 -15.64 14.97 -20.91
C GLU A 31 -14.93 15.42 -22.20
N GLY A 32 -14.10 16.45 -22.02
CA GLY A 32 -13.24 16.93 -23.05
C GLY A 32 -12.31 15.75 -23.33
N ALA A 33 -12.60 15.02 -24.41
CA ALA A 33 -11.64 14.10 -24.96
C ALA A 33 -10.33 14.88 -25.01
N MET A 34 -9.36 14.48 -24.14
CA MET A 34 -8.01 15.01 -24.29
C MET A 34 -7.64 14.82 -25.77
N PRO A 35 -7.20 15.87 -26.46
CA PRO A 35 -6.72 15.69 -27.82
C PRO A 35 -5.74 14.51 -27.78
N PRO A 36 -5.77 13.61 -28.78
CA PRO A 36 -4.81 12.53 -28.85
C PRO A 36 -3.45 13.14 -28.56
N SER A 37 -2.75 12.62 -27.55
CA SER A 37 -1.50 13.20 -27.07
C SER A 37 -0.62 13.42 -28.31
N ALA A 38 -0.47 14.69 -28.67
CA ALA A 38 0.40 15.03 -29.79
C ALA A 38 1.75 14.43 -29.47
N SER A 39 2.23 13.52 -30.27
CA SER A 39 3.56 12.96 -30.09
C SER A 39 4.52 14.13 -30.11
N LEU A 40 5.14 14.40 -28.98
CA LEU A 40 6.11 15.49 -28.85
C LEU A 40 7.44 15.13 -29.56
N GLY A 41 7.52 13.95 -30.16
CA GLY A 41 8.74 13.45 -30.80
C GLY A 41 9.89 13.19 -29.82
N LEU A 42 9.59 13.13 -28.51
CA LEU A 42 10.57 12.88 -27.46
C LEU A 42 10.55 11.41 -27.07
N GLY A 43 11.75 10.86 -26.92
CA GLY A 43 11.93 9.46 -26.55
C GLY A 43 11.64 8.47 -27.66
N ARG A 44 11.71 7.19 -27.33
CA ARG A 44 11.35 6.06 -28.17
C ARG A 44 10.67 4.97 -27.33
N PRO A 45 9.92 4.07 -27.92
CA PRO A 45 9.46 2.88 -27.20
C PRO A 45 10.67 2.08 -26.66
N ALA A 46 10.58 1.61 -25.42
CA ALA A 46 11.58 0.71 -24.87
C ALA A 46 11.50 -0.64 -25.60
N SER A 47 12.66 -1.25 -25.87
CA SER A 47 12.72 -2.61 -26.40
C SER A 47 12.34 -3.63 -25.33
N ALA A 48 11.89 -4.83 -25.72
CA ALA A 48 11.60 -5.91 -24.79
C ALA A 48 12.80 -6.27 -23.91
N GLN A 49 14.00 -6.18 -24.45
CA GLN A 49 15.23 -6.44 -23.69
C GLN A 49 15.49 -5.38 -22.64
N GLU A 50 15.26 -4.09 -22.92
CA GLU A 50 15.36 -3.02 -21.93
C GLU A 50 14.32 -3.18 -20.83
N LEU A 51 13.08 -3.51 -21.21
CA LEU A 51 12.02 -3.79 -20.23
C LEU A 51 12.39 -4.95 -19.30
N ALA A 52 12.90 -6.06 -19.86
CA ALA A 52 13.28 -7.24 -19.09
C ALA A 52 14.40 -6.97 -18.05
N THR A 53 15.22 -5.93 -18.25
CA THR A 53 16.27 -5.56 -17.27
C THR A 53 15.72 -4.82 -16.06
N VAL A 54 14.57 -4.16 -16.19
CA VAL A 54 13.95 -3.33 -15.12
C VAL A 54 12.67 -3.93 -14.58
N ASP A 55 12.00 -4.76 -15.36
CA ASP A 55 10.78 -5.48 -14.96
C ASP A 55 11.14 -6.62 -14.02
N ARG A 56 11.09 -6.35 -12.74
CA ARG A 56 11.45 -7.27 -11.64
C ARG A 56 10.34 -7.42 -10.62
N ASP A 57 9.18 -6.86 -10.90
CA ASP A 57 8.05 -6.97 -9.98
C ASP A 57 7.46 -8.38 -9.91
N VAL A 58 6.89 -8.71 -8.77
CA VAL A 58 6.19 -9.97 -8.54
C VAL A 58 4.76 -9.66 -8.13
N ASN A 59 3.81 -10.14 -8.92
CA ASN A 59 2.40 -9.90 -8.64
C ASN A 59 1.85 -10.86 -7.55
N PRO A 60 0.64 -10.63 -7.05
CA PRO A 60 0.01 -11.49 -6.05
C PRO A 60 -0.11 -12.97 -6.46
N ALA A 61 -0.22 -13.28 -7.75
CA ALA A 61 -0.30 -14.64 -8.26
C ALA A 61 1.07 -15.32 -8.37
N GLY A 62 2.17 -14.60 -8.10
CA GLY A 62 3.53 -15.14 -8.17
C GLY A 62 4.18 -15.02 -9.55
N VAL A 63 3.54 -14.37 -10.52
CA VAL A 63 4.19 -14.08 -11.80
C VAL A 63 5.34 -13.12 -11.54
N GLY A 64 6.52 -13.42 -12.07
CA GLY A 64 7.76 -12.65 -11.85
C GLY A 64 8.67 -13.23 -10.75
N LEU A 65 8.24 -14.27 -10.02
CA LEU A 65 9.10 -14.98 -9.07
C LEU A 65 10.26 -15.65 -9.81
N PRO A 66 11.52 -15.37 -9.45
CA PRO A 66 12.67 -16.04 -10.07
C PRO A 66 12.85 -17.47 -9.54
N ALA A 67 13.66 -18.24 -10.23
CA ALA A 67 14.14 -19.51 -9.69
C ALA A 67 14.96 -19.29 -8.42
N GLY A 68 14.82 -20.20 -7.46
CA GLY A 68 15.46 -20.14 -6.15
C GLY A 68 14.59 -20.74 -5.07
N GLN A 69 15.15 -20.94 -3.87
CA GLN A 69 14.42 -21.47 -2.72
C GLN A 69 15.08 -21.09 -1.40
N GLY A 70 14.28 -21.11 -0.32
CA GLY A 70 14.81 -20.89 1.02
C GLY A 70 13.88 -21.43 2.10
N THR A 71 14.44 -21.65 3.28
CA THR A 71 13.72 -22.05 4.51
C THR A 71 13.91 -20.99 5.58
N ALA A 72 13.14 -21.06 6.67
CA ALA A 72 13.35 -20.17 7.81
C ALA A 72 14.79 -20.28 8.36
N ALA A 73 15.38 -21.47 8.38
CA ALA A 73 16.75 -21.67 8.85
C ALA A 73 17.81 -20.98 7.98
N THR A 74 17.68 -21.06 6.65
CA THR A 74 18.57 -20.32 5.74
C THR A 74 18.34 -18.83 5.82
N GLY A 75 17.08 -18.40 5.94
CA GLY A 75 16.69 -17.00 6.07
C GLY A 75 17.13 -16.33 7.36
N THR A 76 17.18 -17.08 8.48
CA THR A 76 17.67 -16.57 9.76
C THR A 76 19.06 -15.97 9.65
N LYS A 77 19.97 -16.62 8.94
CA LYS A 77 21.35 -16.15 8.76
C LYS A 77 21.39 -14.80 8.01
N VAL A 78 20.63 -14.71 6.94
CA VAL A 78 20.53 -13.49 6.12
C VAL A 78 19.83 -12.38 6.93
N TYR A 79 18.73 -12.73 7.60
CA TYR A 79 17.97 -11.78 8.41
C TYR A 79 18.80 -11.15 9.51
N LEU A 80 19.55 -11.94 10.27
CA LEU A 80 20.39 -11.45 11.36
C LEU A 80 21.49 -10.50 10.88
N THR A 81 22.01 -10.70 9.67
CA THR A 81 23.11 -9.88 9.13
C THR A 81 22.62 -8.66 8.35
N ARG A 82 21.44 -8.72 7.73
CA ARG A 82 20.97 -7.70 6.78
C ARG A 82 19.72 -6.96 7.21
N CYS A 83 18.97 -7.45 8.19
CA CYS A 83 17.66 -6.92 8.56
C CYS A 83 17.54 -6.56 10.03
N ALA A 84 18.18 -7.34 10.91
CA ALA A 84 17.97 -7.27 12.36
C ALA A 84 18.39 -5.94 12.98
N SER A 85 19.37 -5.23 12.41
CA SER A 85 19.78 -3.91 12.90
C SER A 85 18.64 -2.87 12.90
N CYS A 86 17.71 -3.00 11.96
CA CYS A 86 16.55 -2.12 11.84
C CYS A 86 15.26 -2.77 12.35
N HIS A 87 15.07 -4.06 12.12
CA HIS A 87 13.82 -4.73 12.43
C HIS A 87 13.83 -5.57 13.71
N GLY A 88 14.94 -5.57 14.46
CA GLY A 88 15.11 -6.40 15.66
C GLY A 88 15.43 -7.85 15.32
N VAL A 89 16.02 -8.59 16.26
CA VAL A 89 16.51 -9.97 16.02
C VAL A 89 15.37 -10.97 15.82
N LYS A 90 14.17 -10.66 16.29
CA LYS A 90 12.94 -11.47 16.14
C LYS A 90 11.88 -10.77 15.28
N GLY A 91 12.23 -9.67 14.61
CA GLY A 91 11.29 -8.91 13.80
C GLY A 91 10.38 -7.98 14.60
N GLU A 92 10.74 -7.69 15.86
CA GLU A 92 9.98 -6.85 16.79
C GLU A 92 10.02 -5.36 16.46
N GLY A 93 10.90 -4.95 15.55
CA GLY A 93 11.13 -3.57 15.18
C GLY A 93 12.08 -2.82 16.13
N VAL A 94 12.85 -1.89 15.57
CA VAL A 94 13.69 -0.94 16.33
C VAL A 94 13.30 0.46 15.88
N PRO A 95 12.64 1.26 16.73
CA PRO A 95 12.15 2.58 16.32
C PRO A 95 13.24 3.44 15.64
N PRO A 96 12.93 4.12 14.54
CA PRO A 96 11.61 4.30 13.92
C PRO A 96 11.18 3.16 12.98
N ASN A 97 11.96 2.08 12.85
CA ASN A 97 11.67 1.01 11.90
C ASN A 97 10.54 0.09 12.42
N PRO A 98 9.62 -0.34 11.53
CA PRO A 98 8.45 -1.08 11.96
C PRO A 98 8.77 -2.53 12.35
N ALA A 99 7.92 -3.10 13.21
CA ALA A 99 7.89 -4.52 13.46
C ALA A 99 7.41 -5.29 12.22
N LEU A 100 8.05 -6.42 11.94
CA LEU A 100 7.67 -7.35 10.87
C LEU A 100 6.90 -8.55 11.43
N VAL A 101 7.16 -8.89 12.68
CA VAL A 101 6.57 -10.01 13.40
C VAL A 101 5.62 -9.49 14.48
N GLY A 102 4.48 -10.15 14.63
CA GLY A 102 3.47 -9.73 15.61
C GLY A 102 2.06 -10.05 15.13
N ARG A 103 1.77 -11.34 14.93
CA ARG A 103 0.43 -11.78 14.59
C ARG A 103 -0.50 -11.71 15.80
N ILE A 104 -1.66 -11.08 15.65
CA ILE A 104 -2.73 -11.11 16.63
C ILE A 104 -3.61 -12.34 16.34
N PRO A 105 -3.75 -13.28 17.30
CA PRO A 105 -4.60 -14.46 17.11
C PRO A 105 -6.08 -14.09 16.93
N GLY A 106 -6.84 -14.99 16.28
CA GLY A 106 -8.29 -14.88 16.20
C GLY A 106 -8.84 -13.80 15.28
N ASP A 107 -8.04 -13.32 14.33
CA ASP A 107 -8.49 -12.36 13.31
C ASP A 107 -9.04 -11.04 13.89
N SER A 108 -8.57 -10.64 15.07
CA SER A 108 -9.03 -9.45 15.80
C SER A 108 -8.25 -8.18 15.46
N PHE A 109 -7.37 -8.22 14.46
CA PHE A 109 -6.64 -7.03 14.04
C PHE A 109 -7.60 -5.96 13.49
N PRO A 110 -7.56 -4.70 14.00
CA PRO A 110 -8.61 -3.70 13.75
C PRO A 110 -8.54 -3.05 12.35
N PHE A 111 -7.52 -3.32 11.55
CA PHE A 111 -7.31 -2.73 10.21
C PHE A 111 -7.45 -1.19 10.23
N GLY A 112 -8.39 -0.65 9.43
CA GLY A 112 -8.64 0.78 9.35
C GLY A 112 -9.41 1.36 10.54
N ALA A 113 -9.98 0.54 11.41
CA ALA A 113 -10.74 1.01 12.57
C ALA A 113 -9.83 1.60 13.67
N ASP A 114 -8.57 1.19 13.75
CA ASP A 114 -7.57 1.83 14.62
C ASP A 114 -6.29 2.13 13.82
N VAL A 115 -6.08 3.40 13.53
CA VAL A 115 -4.90 3.89 12.78
C VAL A 115 -3.59 3.72 13.55
N ARG A 116 -3.65 3.53 14.87
CA ARG A 116 -2.47 3.34 15.74
C ARG A 116 -2.06 1.87 15.84
N ALA A 117 -2.89 0.94 15.35
CA ALA A 117 -2.58 -0.48 15.39
C ALA A 117 -1.31 -0.77 14.58
N VAL A 118 -0.38 -1.50 15.20
CA VAL A 118 0.89 -1.86 14.57
C VAL A 118 0.66 -2.86 13.44
N ARG A 119 0.97 -2.44 12.21
CA ARG A 119 0.81 -3.26 11.01
C ARG A 119 2.08 -4.09 10.79
N THR A 120 1.97 -5.38 11.03
CA THR A 120 3.05 -6.34 10.79
C THR A 120 2.75 -7.19 9.55
N VAL A 121 3.72 -8.00 9.12
CA VAL A 121 3.49 -8.97 8.05
C VAL A 121 2.40 -9.96 8.45
N GLY A 122 2.38 -10.42 9.70
CA GLY A 122 1.40 -11.38 10.20
C GLY A 122 -0.01 -10.85 10.36
N ASN A 123 -0.17 -9.54 10.61
CA ASN A 123 -1.48 -8.92 10.82
C ASN A 123 -2.10 -8.33 9.56
N TYR A 124 -1.26 -7.77 8.66
CA TYR A 124 -1.76 -6.83 7.66
C TYR A 124 -1.40 -7.20 6.23
N TRP A 125 -0.32 -7.96 5.99
CA TRP A 125 0.16 -8.22 4.64
C TRP A 125 -0.72 -9.27 3.91
N PRO A 126 -1.30 -8.96 2.73
CA PRO A 126 -2.30 -9.84 2.11
C PRO A 126 -1.73 -10.99 1.27
N TYR A 127 -0.49 -10.87 0.77
CA TYR A 127 0.13 -11.86 -0.13
C TYR A 127 1.60 -12.07 0.20
N ALA A 128 2.02 -13.32 0.36
CA ALA A 128 3.42 -13.65 0.62
C ALA A 128 4.33 -13.31 -0.59
N THR A 129 3.79 -13.40 -1.80
CA THR A 129 4.50 -13.07 -3.05
C THR A 129 4.87 -11.59 -3.12
N THR A 130 4.00 -10.69 -2.66
CA THR A 130 4.29 -9.26 -2.63
C THR A 130 5.25 -8.86 -1.51
N LEU A 131 5.40 -9.69 -0.47
CA LEU A 131 6.48 -9.54 0.51
C LEU A 131 7.83 -9.85 -0.14
N TYR A 132 7.90 -10.92 -0.94
CA TYR A 132 9.08 -11.24 -1.75
C TYR A 132 9.44 -10.06 -2.67
N ASP A 133 8.46 -9.54 -3.39
CA ASP A 133 8.61 -8.40 -4.30
C ASP A 133 9.19 -7.18 -3.58
N TYR A 134 8.63 -6.83 -2.44
CA TYR A 134 9.07 -5.68 -1.65
C TYR A 134 10.52 -5.83 -1.18
N ILE A 135 10.88 -7.01 -0.65
CA ILE A 135 12.25 -7.27 -0.21
C ILE A 135 13.21 -7.21 -1.40
N ARG A 136 12.84 -7.83 -2.53
CA ARG A 136 13.66 -7.85 -3.75
C ARG A 136 14.01 -6.45 -4.26
N ARG A 137 13.07 -5.52 -4.19
CA ARG A 137 13.22 -4.20 -4.81
C ARG A 137 13.58 -3.08 -3.85
N ALA A 138 13.23 -3.21 -2.57
CA ALA A 138 13.30 -2.12 -1.61
C ALA A 138 14.15 -2.40 -0.37
N MET A 139 14.46 -3.67 -0.07
CA MET A 139 15.19 -4.04 1.15
C MET A 139 16.46 -4.85 0.86
N PRO A 140 17.52 -4.70 1.67
CA PRO A 140 17.72 -3.69 2.73
C PRO A 140 17.71 -2.26 2.16
N ILE A 141 17.21 -1.29 2.95
CA ILE A 141 17.01 0.09 2.47
C ILE A 141 18.32 0.80 2.09
N ASP A 142 19.42 0.41 2.70
CA ASP A 142 20.78 0.91 2.41
C ASP A 142 21.42 0.28 1.17
N SER A 143 20.88 -0.85 0.68
CA SER A 143 21.38 -1.57 -0.49
C SER A 143 20.26 -2.36 -1.21
N PRO A 144 19.25 -1.67 -1.77
CA PRO A 144 18.14 -2.30 -2.46
C PRO A 144 18.59 -3.18 -3.63
N GLY A 145 17.97 -4.36 -3.78
CA GLY A 145 18.27 -5.29 -4.87
C GLY A 145 19.58 -6.05 -4.72
N SER A 146 20.24 -6.00 -3.55
CA SER A 146 21.53 -6.66 -3.30
C SER A 146 21.40 -8.14 -2.88
N LEU A 147 20.20 -8.61 -2.54
CA LEU A 147 19.99 -9.98 -2.12
C LEU A 147 19.77 -10.91 -3.31
N ALA A 148 20.37 -12.10 -3.24
CA ALA A 148 20.12 -13.18 -4.20
C ALA A 148 18.70 -13.78 -4.00
N PRO A 149 18.12 -14.42 -5.04
CA PRO A 149 16.80 -15.03 -4.92
C PRO A 149 16.63 -15.98 -3.74
N ASP A 150 17.59 -16.86 -3.49
CA ASP A 150 17.56 -17.82 -2.37
C ASP A 150 17.57 -17.09 -1.00
N GLU A 151 18.34 -16.00 -0.89
CA GLU A 151 18.38 -15.19 0.31
C GLU A 151 17.02 -14.55 0.58
N ILE A 152 16.35 -14.04 -0.48
CA ILE A 152 15.02 -13.43 -0.35
C ILE A 152 13.99 -14.48 0.04
N TYR A 153 13.97 -15.66 -0.62
CA TYR A 153 13.06 -16.75 -0.24
C TYR A 153 13.28 -17.16 1.22
N GLY A 154 14.54 -17.27 1.64
CA GLY A 154 14.89 -17.58 3.01
C GLY A 154 14.37 -16.53 4.01
N VAL A 155 14.61 -15.25 3.75
CA VAL A 155 14.13 -14.15 4.62
C VAL A 155 12.61 -14.11 4.67
N VAL A 156 11.94 -14.31 3.55
CA VAL A 156 10.47 -14.43 3.50
C VAL A 156 10.00 -15.61 4.34
N ALA A 157 10.62 -16.80 4.18
CA ALA A 157 10.30 -17.96 4.98
C ALA A 157 10.50 -17.73 6.49
N PHE A 158 11.60 -17.06 6.88
CA PHE A 158 11.83 -16.67 8.27
C PHE A 158 10.72 -15.77 8.80
N ILE A 159 10.38 -14.69 8.11
CA ILE A 159 9.34 -13.75 8.56
C ILE A 159 7.98 -14.45 8.66
N LEU A 160 7.63 -15.30 7.70
CA LEU A 160 6.37 -16.04 7.72
C LEU A 160 6.33 -17.06 8.87
N ALA A 161 7.42 -17.76 9.13
CA ALA A 161 7.52 -18.73 10.23
C ALA A 161 7.44 -18.07 11.60
N GLU A 162 8.17 -16.96 11.80
CA GLU A 162 8.11 -16.19 13.05
C GLU A 162 6.71 -15.62 13.33
N ASN A 163 5.91 -15.36 12.29
CA ASN A 163 4.50 -15.01 12.41
C ASN A 163 3.56 -16.22 12.56
N GLY A 164 4.07 -17.45 12.58
CA GLY A 164 3.27 -18.68 12.69
C GLY A 164 2.35 -18.92 11.50
N ILE A 165 2.73 -18.43 10.31
CA ILE A 165 1.96 -18.57 9.06
C ILE A 165 2.34 -19.87 8.35
N ILE A 166 3.63 -20.23 8.39
CA ILE A 166 4.18 -21.48 7.88
C ILE A 166 4.99 -22.17 8.97
N ARG A 167 5.34 -23.43 8.77
CA ARG A 167 6.29 -24.14 9.65
C ARG A 167 7.73 -23.78 9.28
N HIS A 168 8.64 -23.89 10.26
CA HIS A 168 10.05 -23.49 10.07
C HIS A 168 10.79 -24.33 9.02
N GLU A 169 10.38 -25.58 8.82
CA GLU A 169 10.96 -26.51 7.87
C GLU A 169 10.40 -26.38 6.44
N GLU A 170 9.35 -25.58 6.25
CA GLU A 170 8.76 -25.41 4.93
C GLU A 170 9.70 -24.66 3.98
N VAL A 171 9.79 -25.16 2.75
CA VAL A 171 10.58 -24.55 1.69
C VAL A 171 9.70 -23.55 0.93
N MET A 172 10.18 -22.31 0.84
CA MET A 172 9.58 -21.30 -0.02
C MET A 172 10.35 -21.19 -1.33
N ASP A 173 9.62 -21.29 -2.43
CA ASP A 173 10.11 -21.15 -3.80
C ASP A 173 9.01 -20.56 -4.71
N ALA A 174 9.24 -20.49 -6.01
CA ALA A 174 8.27 -19.94 -6.97
C ALA A 174 6.94 -20.72 -7.04
N THR A 175 6.93 -21.99 -6.58
CA THR A 175 5.75 -22.87 -6.60
C THR A 175 4.98 -22.80 -5.28
N THR A 176 5.68 -22.81 -4.17
CA THR A 176 5.09 -22.88 -2.81
C THR A 176 4.64 -21.53 -2.28
N LEU A 177 5.41 -20.47 -2.55
CA LEU A 177 5.13 -19.13 -2.02
C LEU A 177 3.75 -18.57 -2.43
N PRO A 178 3.26 -18.72 -3.68
CA PRO A 178 1.93 -18.27 -4.07
C PRO A 178 0.78 -18.98 -3.34
N ASN A 179 1.04 -20.16 -2.78
CA ASN A 179 0.05 -20.99 -2.08
C ASN A 179 -0.07 -20.64 -0.59
N VAL A 180 0.80 -19.77 -0.06
CA VAL A 180 0.75 -19.35 1.33
C VAL A 180 -0.52 -18.54 1.57
N THR A 181 -1.34 -19.00 2.51
CA THR A 181 -2.56 -18.29 2.91
C THR A 181 -2.24 -17.28 4.00
N MET A 182 -2.17 -16.01 3.62
CA MET A 182 -1.93 -14.92 4.57
C MET A 182 -3.19 -14.61 5.38
N PRO A 183 -3.07 -14.32 6.71
CA PRO A 183 -4.21 -14.00 7.57
C PRO A 183 -5.06 -12.82 7.08
N ALA A 184 -4.41 -11.82 6.49
CA ALA A 184 -5.08 -10.62 6.01
C ALA A 184 -5.67 -10.74 4.59
N ARG A 185 -5.51 -11.89 3.90
CA ARG A 185 -5.85 -12.03 2.48
C ARG A 185 -7.25 -11.57 2.12
N ASN A 186 -8.24 -11.94 2.91
CA ASN A 186 -9.64 -11.67 2.64
C ASN A 186 -10.16 -10.40 3.34
N ARG A 187 -9.27 -9.57 3.87
CA ARG A 187 -9.61 -8.35 4.59
C ARG A 187 -9.50 -7.09 3.71
N PHE A 188 -9.05 -7.25 2.47
CA PHE A 188 -8.97 -6.19 1.49
C PHE A 188 -10.10 -6.33 0.48
N VAL A 189 -10.71 -5.22 0.13
CA VAL A 189 -11.72 -5.12 -0.92
C VAL A 189 -11.09 -4.55 -2.19
N VAL A 190 -11.68 -4.91 -3.32
CA VAL A 190 -11.28 -4.30 -4.60
C VAL A 190 -11.66 -2.83 -4.56
N ASP A 191 -10.76 -1.97 -5.01
CA ASP A 191 -11.06 -0.55 -5.18
C ASP A 191 -12.02 -0.39 -6.37
N ASP A 192 -13.26 -0.08 -6.07
CA ASP A 192 -14.34 0.13 -7.05
C ASP A 192 -14.64 1.61 -7.29
N ARG A 193 -13.81 2.51 -6.77
CA ARG A 193 -13.97 3.94 -6.98
C ARG A 193 -13.89 4.26 -8.47
N ARG A 194 -14.98 4.85 -8.97
CA ARG A 194 -15.05 5.36 -10.33
C ARG A 194 -14.75 6.87 -10.29
N GLY A 195 -13.63 7.25 -10.81
CA GLY A 195 -13.24 8.65 -10.89
C GLY A 195 -12.15 8.82 -11.92
N GLY A 196 -12.43 9.50 -13.03
CA GLY A 196 -11.48 9.71 -14.10
C GLY A 196 -11.22 8.47 -14.98
N ARG A 197 -10.12 8.53 -15.73
CA ARG A 197 -9.65 7.38 -16.52
C ARG A 197 -9.30 6.23 -15.58
N GLU A 198 -9.74 5.02 -15.95
CA GLU A 198 -9.33 3.80 -15.23
C GLU A 198 -7.82 3.77 -15.08
N VAL A 199 -7.36 3.80 -13.83
CA VAL A 199 -5.98 3.48 -13.49
C VAL A 199 -5.92 1.96 -13.49
N ARG A 200 -5.30 1.40 -14.51
CA ARG A 200 -5.03 -0.04 -14.60
C ARG A 200 -3.75 -0.37 -13.89
#